data_d1543138fa888f20a58bc7a8924894ea
#
_entry.id   d1543138fa888f20a58bc7a8924894ea
#
_cell.length_a   1.000
_cell.length_b   1.000
_cell.length_c   1.000
_cell.angle_alpha   90.00
_cell.angle_beta   90.00
_cell.angle_gamma   90.00
#
_symmetry.space_group_name_H-M   'P 1'
#
loop_
_entity.id
_entity.type
_entity.pdbx_description
1 polymer ?
#
loop_
_entity_poly.entity_id
_entity_poly.type
_entity_poly.pdbx_seq_one_letter_code
_entity_poly.pdbx_strand_id
1 'polypeptide(L)'
;PHIIVKMIEDVFERHVEGSNPFWIEALWRNVYGRGYTLRPDVSLMGVLSGLEIALWDICGKSVDKPVFELLGGKVHEKLRSYTYLYPKDGAVYTEGEPHVYNNPELAAEAAAEYVAQGFTAIKFDPAGAYS
;
A
#
# COMPACT_ATOMS: atom_id res chain seq x y z
N PRO A 1 8.82 -12.53 4.92
CA PRO A 1 7.67 -12.19 5.79
C PRO A 1 8.04 -12.13 7.26
N HIS A 2 8.78 -13.14 7.80
CA HIS A 2 9.08 -13.24 9.24
C HIS A 2 9.83 -12.02 9.83
N ILE A 3 10.74 -11.41 9.08
CA ILE A 3 11.49 -10.23 9.52
C ILE A 3 10.54 -9.04 9.74
N ILE A 4 9.63 -8.80 8.83
CA ILE A 4 8.67 -7.69 8.95
C ILE A 4 7.74 -7.90 10.15
N VAL A 5 7.30 -9.13 10.41
CA VAL A 5 6.49 -9.44 11.61
C VAL A 5 7.26 -9.08 12.88
N LYS A 6 8.53 -9.46 12.97
CA LYS A 6 9.38 -9.11 14.12
C LYS A 6 9.61 -7.60 14.27
N MET A 7 9.73 -6.88 13.18
CA MET A 7 9.80 -5.41 13.22
C MET A 7 8.49 -4.79 13.72
N ILE A 8 7.34 -5.33 13.29
CA ILE A 8 6.02 -4.86 13.78
C ILE A 8 5.90 -5.11 15.28
N GLU A 9 6.22 -6.31 15.74
CA GLU A 9 6.19 -6.66 17.17
C GLU A 9 7.08 -5.71 18.00
N ASP A 10 8.31 -5.48 17.56
CA ASP A 10 9.26 -4.60 18.25
C ASP A 10 8.79 -3.12 18.33
N VAL A 11 8.26 -2.58 17.22
CA VAL A 11 7.72 -1.21 17.22
C VAL A 11 6.45 -1.12 18.06
N PHE A 12 5.58 -2.15 17.99
CA PHE A 12 4.36 -2.21 18.77
C PHE A 12 4.66 -2.24 20.28
N GLU A 13 5.49 -3.15 20.74
CA GLU A 13 5.86 -3.30 22.15
C GLU A 13 6.50 -2.03 22.72
N ARG A 14 7.36 -1.38 21.94
CA ARG A 14 8.09 -0.18 22.43
C ARG A 14 7.31 1.13 22.37
N HIS A 15 6.33 1.25 21.47
CA HIS A 15 5.75 2.56 21.17
C HIS A 15 4.22 2.59 21.17
N VAL A 16 3.56 1.45 21.00
CA VAL A 16 2.09 1.37 20.87
C VAL A 16 1.46 0.74 22.09
N GLU A 17 2.04 -0.35 22.60
CA GLU A 17 1.50 -1.06 23.75
C GLU A 17 1.34 -0.16 24.97
N GLY A 18 0.15 -0.13 25.56
CA GLY A 18 -0.16 0.72 26.70
C GLY A 18 -0.30 2.22 26.38
N SER A 19 -0.13 2.63 25.13
CA SER A 19 -0.35 4.02 24.72
C SER A 19 -1.83 4.32 24.43
N ASN A 20 -2.16 5.61 24.34
CA ASN A 20 -3.48 6.03 23.88
C ASN A 20 -3.52 5.96 22.34
N PRO A 21 -4.44 5.18 21.73
CA PRO A 21 -4.52 5.03 20.27
C PRO A 21 -4.81 6.34 19.53
N PHE A 22 -5.35 7.36 20.18
CA PHE A 22 -5.54 8.69 19.59
C PHE A 22 -4.24 9.50 19.45
N TRP A 23 -3.14 9.07 20.04
CA TRP A 23 -1.86 9.80 19.99
C TRP A 23 -1.02 9.40 18.77
N ILE A 24 -1.65 9.36 17.59
CA ILE A 24 -1.06 8.89 16.34
C ILE A 24 0.15 9.74 15.93
N GLU A 25 0.03 11.08 16.02
CA GLU A 25 1.13 11.99 15.71
C GLU A 25 2.29 11.83 16.69
N ALA A 26 2.02 11.57 17.96
CA ALA A 26 3.07 11.32 18.96
C ALA A 26 3.80 10.01 18.66
N LEU A 27 3.10 8.95 18.27
CA LEU A 27 3.69 7.71 17.81
C LEU A 27 4.62 7.96 16.61
N TRP A 28 4.10 8.67 15.62
CA TRP A 28 4.83 8.96 14.38
C TRP A 28 6.14 9.69 14.68
N ARG A 29 6.09 10.74 15.49
CA ARG A 29 7.27 11.52 15.89
C ARG A 29 8.25 10.71 16.73
N ASN A 30 7.76 9.85 17.60
CA ASN A 30 8.60 9.01 18.45
C ASN A 30 9.36 7.94 17.63
N VAL A 31 8.75 7.37 16.60
CA VAL A 31 9.40 6.36 15.77
C VAL A 31 10.27 7.03 14.69
N TYR A 32 9.73 8.04 14.00
CA TYR A 32 10.43 8.74 12.90
C TYR A 32 11.60 9.59 13.40
N GLY A 33 11.38 10.37 14.47
CA GLY A 33 12.33 11.37 14.98
C GLY A 33 13.33 10.85 15.97
N ARG A 34 13.28 9.56 16.35
CA ARG A 34 14.08 9.03 17.43
C ARG A 34 15.50 8.75 17.01
N GLY A 35 16.35 9.70 17.35
CA GLY A 35 17.80 9.55 17.26
C GLY A 35 18.45 10.25 16.09
N TYR A 36 19.38 11.07 16.45
CA TYR A 36 20.28 11.80 15.56
C TYR A 36 20.97 10.90 14.49
N THR A 37 21.21 9.62 14.83
CA THR A 37 21.89 8.66 13.94
C THR A 37 20.97 7.58 13.35
N LEU A 38 19.76 7.41 13.89
CA LEU A 38 18.79 6.42 13.41
C LEU A 38 17.86 7.10 12.41
N ARG A 39 18.22 7.04 11.16
CA ARG A 39 17.31 7.46 10.09
C ARG A 39 16.32 6.36 9.82
N PRO A 40 15.01 6.64 9.78
CA PRO A 40 14.04 5.64 9.38
C PRO A 40 14.35 5.18 7.96
N ASP A 41 14.44 3.88 7.78
CA ASP A 41 14.54 3.26 6.47
C ASP A 41 13.14 2.93 5.91
N VAL A 42 13.09 2.49 4.67
CA VAL A 42 11.82 2.15 3.99
C VAL A 42 11.08 1.03 4.72
N SER A 43 11.79 0.07 5.30
CA SER A 43 11.20 -1.06 6.03
C SER A 43 10.54 -0.61 7.31
N LEU A 44 11.23 0.22 8.09
CA LEU A 44 10.67 0.81 9.32
C LEU A 44 9.48 1.72 9.01
N MET A 45 9.55 2.52 7.94
CA MET A 45 8.45 3.37 7.51
C MET A 45 7.23 2.56 7.10
N GLY A 46 7.42 1.42 6.42
CA GLY A 46 6.34 0.50 6.09
C GLY A 46 5.66 -0.09 7.32
N VAL A 47 6.43 -0.48 8.34
CA VAL A 47 5.92 -0.96 9.63
C VAL A 47 5.12 0.13 10.34
N LEU A 48 5.70 1.33 10.46
CA LEU A 48 5.05 2.47 11.09
C LEU A 48 3.74 2.85 10.40
N SER A 49 3.73 2.90 9.06
CA SER A 49 2.53 3.16 8.28
C SER A 49 1.43 2.12 8.52
N GLY A 50 1.77 0.84 8.59
CA GLY A 50 0.79 -0.21 8.89
C GLY A 50 0.18 -0.07 10.29
N LEU A 51 0.98 0.24 11.29
CA LEU A 51 0.51 0.50 12.66
C LEU A 51 -0.34 1.77 12.74
N GLU A 52 0.05 2.83 12.04
CA GLU A 52 -0.70 4.08 11.97
C GLU A 52 -2.10 3.87 11.37
N ILE A 53 -2.20 3.14 10.25
CA ILE A 53 -3.48 2.79 9.64
C ILE A 53 -4.39 2.04 10.62
N ALA A 54 -3.83 1.08 11.37
CA ALA A 54 -4.57 0.33 12.39
C ALA A 54 -5.07 1.24 13.53
N LEU A 55 -4.28 2.22 13.97
CA LEU A 55 -4.68 3.18 14.98
C LEU A 55 -5.80 4.11 14.47
N TRP A 56 -5.72 4.59 13.22
CA TRP A 56 -6.82 5.35 12.63
C TRP A 56 -8.12 4.56 12.55
N ASP A 57 -8.04 3.25 12.23
CA ASP A 57 -9.21 2.37 12.22
C ASP A 57 -9.81 2.20 13.63
N ILE A 58 -8.97 2.01 14.66
CA ILE A 58 -9.41 1.95 16.06
C ILE A 58 -10.08 3.27 16.47
N CYS A 59 -9.46 4.41 16.16
CA CYS A 59 -10.04 5.72 16.46
C CYS A 59 -11.40 5.91 15.79
N GLY A 60 -11.50 5.60 14.50
CA GLY A 60 -12.74 5.68 13.75
C GLY A 60 -13.85 4.83 14.35
N LYS A 61 -13.54 3.57 14.66
CA LYS A 61 -14.48 2.65 15.30
C LYS A 61 -14.92 3.11 16.69
N SER A 62 -14.02 3.69 17.47
CA SER A 62 -14.32 4.14 18.83
C SER A 62 -15.30 5.32 18.87
N VAL A 63 -15.36 6.12 17.82
CA VAL A 63 -16.26 7.29 17.69
C VAL A 63 -17.37 7.08 16.66
N ASP A 64 -17.48 5.87 16.12
CA ASP A 64 -18.46 5.49 15.08
C ASP A 64 -18.39 6.40 13.84
N LYS A 65 -17.15 6.65 13.37
CA LYS A 65 -16.87 7.47 12.20
C LYS A 65 -15.90 6.78 11.24
N PRO A 66 -16.12 6.88 9.93
CA PRO A 66 -15.13 6.43 8.97
C PRO A 66 -13.89 7.34 9.03
N VAL A 67 -12.72 6.76 8.76
CA VAL A 67 -11.43 7.46 8.88
C VAL A 67 -11.39 8.76 8.06
N PHE A 68 -12.01 8.81 6.88
CA PHE A 68 -12.02 10.02 6.07
C PHE A 68 -12.71 11.22 6.76
N GLU A 69 -13.70 10.99 7.63
CA GLU A 69 -14.31 12.07 8.42
C GLU A 69 -13.36 12.59 9.48
N LEU A 70 -12.54 11.73 10.08
CA LEU A 70 -11.51 12.13 11.03
C LEU A 70 -10.38 12.92 10.36
N LEU A 71 -10.14 12.67 9.08
CA LEU A 71 -9.11 13.33 8.26
C LEU A 71 -9.59 14.62 7.57
N GLY A 72 -10.78 15.11 7.90
CA GLY A 72 -11.28 16.39 7.38
C GLY A 72 -12.44 16.28 6.39
N GLY A 73 -12.94 15.07 6.11
CA GLY A 73 -14.13 14.85 5.32
C GLY A 73 -13.87 14.38 3.89
N LYS A 74 -14.95 14.11 3.19
CA LYS A 74 -14.93 13.60 1.82
C LYS A 74 -14.73 14.74 0.82
N VAL A 75 -13.64 14.71 0.07
CA VAL A 75 -13.35 15.69 -0.98
C VAL A 75 -13.94 15.27 -2.33
N HIS A 76 -13.93 13.97 -2.62
CA HIS A 76 -14.44 13.41 -3.87
C HIS A 76 -15.44 12.29 -3.60
N GLU A 77 -16.57 12.29 -4.32
CA GLU A 77 -17.56 11.20 -4.29
C GLU A 77 -17.09 9.95 -5.02
N LYS A 78 -16.29 10.14 -6.07
CA LYS A 78 -15.74 9.08 -6.89
C LYS A 78 -14.30 9.40 -7.24
N LEU A 79 -13.44 8.40 -7.17
CA LEU A 79 -12.05 8.47 -7.63
C LEU A 79 -11.90 7.65 -8.90
N ARG A 80 -11.22 8.22 -9.91
CA ARG A 80 -10.85 7.46 -11.09
C ARG A 80 -9.76 6.48 -10.70
N SER A 81 -10.06 5.18 -10.80
CA SER A 81 -9.07 4.12 -10.62
C SER A 81 -8.37 3.81 -11.93
N TYR A 82 -7.16 3.34 -11.83
CA TYR A 82 -6.49 2.58 -12.87
C TYR A 82 -6.19 1.16 -12.37
N THR A 83 -6.00 0.23 -13.28
CA THR A 83 -5.47 -1.09 -12.98
C THR A 83 -4.09 -1.26 -13.61
N TYR A 84 -3.25 -2.07 -12.98
CA TYR A 84 -2.05 -2.57 -13.64
C TYR A 84 -2.44 -3.66 -14.63
N LEU A 85 -1.70 -3.78 -15.72
CA LEU A 85 -1.94 -4.81 -16.72
C LEU A 85 -1.31 -6.12 -16.24
N TYR A 86 -2.13 -6.96 -15.62
CA TYR A 86 -1.70 -8.27 -15.16
C TYR A 86 -1.94 -9.35 -16.23
N PRO A 87 -1.09 -10.38 -16.29
CA PRO A 87 -1.34 -11.53 -17.13
C PRO A 87 -2.58 -12.30 -16.66
N LYS A 88 -3.25 -12.97 -17.59
CA LYS A 88 -4.32 -13.91 -17.26
C LYS A 88 -3.76 -15.01 -16.34
N ASP A 89 -4.60 -15.50 -15.45
CA ASP A 89 -4.32 -16.64 -14.57
C ASP A 89 -3.11 -16.45 -13.62
N GLY A 90 -2.64 -15.22 -13.42
CA GLY A 90 -1.51 -14.94 -12.54
C GLY A 90 -0.19 -15.53 -13.04
N ALA A 91 -0.05 -15.73 -14.34
CA ALA A 91 1.17 -16.24 -14.95
C ALA A 91 2.40 -15.43 -14.48
N VAL A 92 3.40 -16.12 -13.99
CA VAL A 92 4.67 -15.51 -13.60
C VAL A 92 5.49 -15.26 -14.87
N TYR A 93 6.14 -14.08 -14.94
CA TYR A 93 7.05 -13.79 -16.02
C TYR A 93 8.16 -14.83 -16.08
N THR A 94 8.34 -15.43 -17.27
CA THR A 94 9.45 -16.34 -17.59
C THR A 94 10.23 -15.74 -18.76
N GLU A 95 11.53 -15.63 -18.61
CA GLU A 95 12.40 -15.08 -19.66
C GLU A 95 12.27 -15.91 -20.95
N GLY A 96 12.07 -15.21 -22.08
CA GLY A 96 11.94 -15.82 -23.39
C GLY A 96 10.53 -16.30 -23.76
N GLU A 97 9.56 -16.29 -22.82
CA GLU A 97 8.17 -16.62 -23.12
C GLU A 97 7.33 -15.37 -23.42
N PRO A 98 6.30 -15.47 -24.31
CA PRO A 98 5.36 -14.37 -24.54
C PRO A 98 4.62 -14.01 -23.26
N HIS A 99 4.64 -12.72 -22.90
CA HIS A 99 3.99 -12.18 -21.71
C HIS A 99 3.40 -10.81 -22.02
N VAL A 100 2.46 -10.34 -21.21
CA VAL A 100 1.82 -9.01 -21.40
C VAL A 100 2.82 -7.85 -21.39
N TYR A 101 4.03 -8.03 -20.88
CA TYR A 101 5.07 -6.99 -20.84
C TYR A 101 6.01 -7.00 -22.06
N ASN A 102 6.02 -8.06 -22.86
CA ASN A 102 6.92 -8.21 -24.00
C ASN A 102 6.20 -8.61 -25.30
N ASN A 103 4.89 -8.84 -25.27
CA ASN A 103 4.07 -9.22 -26.41
C ASN A 103 2.89 -8.24 -26.55
N PRO A 104 2.87 -7.40 -27.61
CA PRO A 104 1.84 -6.39 -27.80
C PRO A 104 0.42 -6.95 -27.97
N GLU A 105 0.28 -8.11 -28.58
CA GLU A 105 -1.03 -8.76 -28.80
C GLU A 105 -1.64 -9.19 -27.46
N LEU A 106 -0.86 -9.86 -26.61
CA LEU A 106 -1.30 -10.25 -25.27
C LEU A 106 -1.61 -9.03 -24.40
N ALA A 107 -0.80 -7.97 -24.51
CA ALA A 107 -1.05 -6.73 -23.80
C ALA A 107 -2.38 -6.08 -24.25
N ALA A 108 -2.65 -6.06 -25.55
CA ALA A 108 -3.88 -5.50 -26.11
C ALA A 108 -5.12 -6.30 -25.68
N GLU A 109 -5.06 -7.63 -25.72
CA GLU A 109 -6.14 -8.50 -25.24
C GLU A 109 -6.45 -8.27 -23.75
N ALA A 110 -5.43 -8.29 -22.91
CA ALA A 110 -5.59 -8.04 -21.48
C ALA A 110 -6.14 -6.63 -21.22
N ALA A 111 -5.66 -5.62 -21.94
CA ALA A 111 -6.18 -4.25 -21.84
C ALA A 111 -7.66 -4.17 -22.21
N ALA A 112 -8.09 -4.82 -23.30
CA ALA A 112 -9.48 -4.85 -23.72
C ALA A 112 -10.40 -5.47 -22.65
N GLU A 113 -9.94 -6.50 -21.95
CA GLU A 113 -10.69 -7.11 -20.85
C GLU A 113 -10.87 -6.16 -19.67
N TYR A 114 -9.84 -5.41 -19.26
CA TYR A 114 -9.97 -4.41 -18.20
C TYR A 114 -10.86 -3.24 -18.61
N VAL A 115 -10.81 -2.82 -19.88
CA VAL A 115 -11.74 -1.80 -20.40
C VAL A 115 -13.19 -2.31 -20.34
N ALA A 116 -13.44 -3.57 -20.69
CA ALA A 116 -14.77 -4.18 -20.58
C ALA A 116 -15.29 -4.25 -19.14
N GLN A 117 -14.39 -4.33 -18.15
CA GLN A 117 -14.73 -4.25 -16.72
C GLN A 117 -15.01 -2.81 -16.24
N GLY A 118 -14.82 -1.80 -17.10
CA GLY A 118 -15.10 -0.40 -16.79
C GLY A 118 -13.89 0.45 -16.39
N PHE A 119 -12.67 -0.09 -16.42
CA PHE A 119 -11.48 0.73 -16.19
C PHE A 119 -11.26 1.69 -17.36
N THR A 120 -10.96 2.95 -17.05
CA THR A 120 -10.68 4.02 -18.03
C THR A 120 -9.20 4.42 -18.05
N ALA A 121 -8.38 3.74 -17.28
CA ALA A 121 -6.94 3.93 -17.23
C ALA A 121 -6.25 2.60 -16.92
N ILE A 122 -5.13 2.36 -17.58
CA ILE A 122 -4.32 1.15 -17.45
C ILE A 122 -2.87 1.58 -17.30
N LYS A 123 -2.14 0.88 -16.45
CA LYS A 123 -0.69 1.03 -16.28
C LYS A 123 0.01 -0.28 -16.61
N PHE A 124 1.10 -0.22 -17.35
CA PHE A 124 1.97 -1.38 -17.61
C PHE A 124 3.37 -0.94 -18.02
N ASP A 125 4.31 -1.86 -17.99
CA ASP A 125 5.69 -1.65 -18.38
C ASP A 125 5.96 -2.35 -19.72
N PRO A 126 5.93 -1.63 -20.85
CA PRO A 126 6.00 -2.24 -22.18
C PRO A 126 7.40 -2.75 -22.56
N ALA A 127 8.40 -2.47 -21.77
CA ALA A 127 9.79 -2.88 -22.00
C ALA A 127 10.16 -4.25 -21.37
N GLY A 128 9.19 -4.92 -20.76
CA GLY A 128 9.43 -6.15 -20.02
C GLY A 128 9.95 -5.93 -18.59
N ALA A 129 10.18 -7.04 -17.89
CA ALA A 129 10.83 -6.99 -16.59
C ALA A 129 12.28 -6.55 -16.77
N TYR A 130 12.71 -5.58 -15.97
CA TYR A 130 14.12 -5.19 -15.93
C TYR A 130 14.95 -6.33 -15.37
N SER A 131 15.92 -6.82 -16.16
CA SER A 131 16.91 -7.81 -15.74
C SER A 131 17.99 -7.19 -14.87
#